data_82d1abdbb09384508d409b7f72faecfc
#
_entry.id   82d1abdbb09384508d409b7f72faecfc
#
_cell.length_a   1.000
_cell.length_b   1.000
_cell.length_c   1.000
_cell.angle_alpha   90.00
_cell.angle_beta   90.00
_cell.angle_gamma   90.00
#
_symmetry.space_group_name_H-M   'P 1'
#
loop_
_entity.id
_entity.type
_entity.pdbx_description
1 polymer ?
#
loop_
_entity_poly.entity_id
_entity_poly.type
_entity_poly.pdbx_seq_one_letter_code
_entity_poly.pdbx_strand_id
1 'polypeptide(L)'
;MYSDVFCKVYNEFGWNYYPEIFGEQLLEWIKRNNLNVKSSLDLACGTGVLCEIMHDYGADAWGMDFSSGMIDIAKNRNGNIHYDVADMTVYRPDRKFDLVTCTGDAVNHIAELSDVEKIFENVYAYTAEGGYFVFDLLNENEVSDSEPFEMDFTDTMKVWFQMTRPAENKVNLCIRVFEEGKDTFEENIRETIHDPMAICQLLKKCGFSSVTCSDRLLSDAENHSTTWFVVAGK
;
A
#
# COMPACT_ATOMS: atom_id res chain seq x y z
N MET A 1 13.54 -0.94 0.82
CA MET A 1 13.47 0.43 0.21
C MET A 1 13.67 0.25 -1.27
N TYR A 2 12.82 0.81 -2.08
CA TYR A 2 12.97 0.78 -3.54
C TYR A 2 14.16 1.64 -3.96
N SER A 3 14.93 1.14 -4.93
CA SER A 3 16.04 1.91 -5.51
C SER A 3 15.51 3.07 -6.38
N ASP A 4 16.34 4.09 -6.59
CA ASP A 4 16.00 5.24 -7.44
C ASP A 4 15.70 4.82 -8.89
N VAL A 5 16.32 3.74 -9.37
CA VAL A 5 16.05 3.19 -10.70
C VAL A 5 14.66 2.58 -10.75
N PHE A 6 14.33 1.78 -9.73
CA PHE A 6 13.01 1.15 -9.63
C PHE A 6 11.89 2.17 -9.51
N CYS A 7 12.06 3.21 -8.69
CA CYS A 7 11.07 4.29 -8.58
C CYS A 7 10.74 4.93 -9.94
N LYS A 8 11.72 5.11 -10.81
CA LYS A 8 11.52 5.71 -12.14
C LYS A 8 10.69 4.84 -13.08
N VAL A 9 10.86 3.52 -12.99
CA VAL A 9 10.15 2.57 -13.87
C VAL A 9 8.87 2.03 -13.25
N TYR A 10 8.59 2.32 -11.98
CA TYR A 10 7.44 1.82 -11.23
C TYR A 10 6.10 2.07 -11.95
N ASN A 11 5.86 3.31 -12.37
CA ASN A 11 4.66 3.68 -13.11
C ASN A 11 4.65 3.08 -14.53
N GLU A 12 5.81 2.95 -15.16
CA GLU A 12 5.95 2.35 -16.48
C GLU A 12 5.59 0.86 -16.46
N PHE A 13 5.86 0.15 -15.36
CA PHE A 13 5.42 -1.23 -15.14
C PHE A 13 3.93 -1.37 -14.82
N GLY A 14 3.21 -0.25 -14.71
CA GLY A 14 1.78 -0.25 -14.44
C GLY A 14 1.42 -0.54 -12.98
N TRP A 15 2.36 -0.48 -12.05
CA TRP A 15 2.09 -0.74 -10.63
C TRP A 15 1.29 0.38 -9.96
N ASN A 16 1.23 1.55 -10.58
CA ASN A 16 0.29 2.60 -10.22
C ASN A 16 -1.18 2.23 -10.50
N TYR A 17 -1.45 1.16 -11.26
CA TYR A 17 -2.81 0.72 -11.58
C TYR A 17 -3.55 0.15 -10.36
N TYR A 18 -2.84 -0.53 -9.45
CA TYR A 18 -3.47 -1.07 -8.25
C TYR A 18 -4.05 0.03 -7.33
N PRO A 19 -3.30 1.09 -6.95
CA PRO A 19 -3.87 2.23 -6.21
C PRO A 19 -5.04 2.94 -6.92
N GLU A 20 -5.09 2.93 -8.26
CA GLU A 20 -6.23 3.45 -9.03
C GLU A 20 -7.49 2.62 -8.77
N ILE A 21 -7.42 1.28 -8.95
CA ILE A 21 -8.52 0.36 -8.67
C ILE A 21 -8.95 0.42 -7.20
N PHE A 22 -7.98 0.42 -6.28
CA PHE A 22 -8.28 0.53 -4.85
C PHE A 22 -9.00 1.85 -4.54
N GLY A 23 -8.55 2.95 -5.12
CA GLY A 23 -9.16 4.27 -4.95
C GLY A 23 -10.61 4.32 -5.41
N GLU A 24 -10.93 3.72 -6.57
CA GLU A 24 -12.32 3.60 -7.03
C GLU A 24 -13.19 2.83 -6.04
N GLN A 25 -12.72 1.68 -5.56
CA GLN A 25 -13.43 0.88 -4.55
C GLN A 25 -13.59 1.65 -3.23
N LEU A 26 -12.56 2.37 -2.81
CA LEU A 26 -12.57 3.19 -1.59
C LEU A 26 -13.61 4.31 -1.68
N LEU A 27 -13.69 5.03 -2.80
CA LEU A 27 -14.67 6.08 -3.01
C LEU A 27 -16.11 5.55 -2.98
N GLU A 28 -16.35 4.39 -3.60
CA GLU A 28 -17.65 3.73 -3.53
C GLU A 28 -17.98 3.27 -2.11
N TRP A 29 -17.00 2.73 -1.38
CA TRP A 29 -17.17 2.35 0.02
C TRP A 29 -17.50 3.56 0.91
N ILE A 30 -16.78 4.68 0.75
CA ILE A 30 -17.05 5.96 1.43
C ILE A 30 -18.51 6.39 1.18
N LYS A 31 -18.93 6.40 -0.09
CA LYS A 31 -20.28 6.80 -0.50
C LYS A 31 -21.34 5.87 0.09
N ARG A 32 -21.16 4.56 0.01
CA ARG A 32 -22.13 3.56 0.50
C ARG A 32 -22.33 3.63 2.00
N ASN A 33 -21.29 3.98 2.75
CA ASN A 33 -21.34 4.13 4.19
C ASN A 33 -21.68 5.56 4.65
N ASN A 34 -21.99 6.50 3.73
CA ASN A 34 -22.26 7.90 3.98
C ASN A 34 -21.18 8.59 4.84
N LEU A 35 -19.92 8.28 4.59
CA LEU A 35 -18.82 8.86 5.35
C LEU A 35 -18.51 10.28 4.84
N ASN A 36 -18.14 11.15 5.77
CA ASN A 36 -17.73 12.52 5.47
C ASN A 36 -16.23 12.65 5.70
N VAL A 37 -15.44 12.29 4.70
CA VAL A 37 -13.97 12.32 4.73
C VAL A 37 -13.50 13.70 4.28
N LYS A 38 -13.01 14.51 5.22
CA LYS A 38 -12.46 15.86 4.95
C LYS A 38 -10.93 15.86 4.93
N SER A 39 -10.31 14.86 5.54
CA SER A 39 -8.86 14.72 5.61
C SER A 39 -8.47 13.27 5.46
N SER A 40 -7.43 13.00 4.67
CA SER A 40 -6.88 11.66 4.46
C SER A 40 -5.36 11.64 4.54
N LEU A 41 -4.82 10.52 5.01
CA LEU A 41 -3.40 10.21 5.00
C LEU A 41 -3.19 8.85 4.35
N ASP A 42 -2.31 8.79 3.35
CA ASP A 42 -1.88 7.53 2.75
C ASP A 42 -0.47 7.17 3.22
N LEU A 43 -0.34 6.03 3.90
CA LEU A 43 0.93 5.47 4.38
C LEU A 43 1.53 4.60 3.28
N ALA A 44 2.83 4.72 3.05
CA ALA A 44 3.53 4.11 1.92
C ALA A 44 2.87 4.50 0.59
N CYS A 45 2.61 5.80 0.39
CA CYS A 45 1.81 6.34 -0.71
C CYS A 45 2.45 6.16 -2.09
N GLY A 46 3.67 5.67 -2.18
CA GLY A 46 4.40 5.47 -3.42
C GLY A 46 4.44 6.75 -4.27
N THR A 47 3.97 6.65 -5.51
CA THR A 47 3.95 7.77 -6.47
C THR A 47 2.74 8.70 -6.31
N GLY A 48 1.97 8.58 -5.21
CA GLY A 48 0.93 9.52 -4.81
C GLY A 48 -0.41 9.39 -5.52
N VAL A 49 -0.67 8.26 -6.17
CA VAL A 49 -1.92 8.03 -6.93
C VAL A 49 -3.16 8.13 -6.05
N LEU A 50 -3.18 7.41 -4.91
CA LEU A 50 -4.33 7.44 -4.01
C LEU A 50 -4.48 8.79 -3.32
N CYS A 51 -3.37 9.47 -3.01
CA CYS A 51 -3.42 10.84 -2.49
C CYS A 51 -4.10 11.80 -3.48
N GLU A 52 -3.80 11.69 -4.78
CA GLU A 52 -4.43 12.50 -5.83
C GLU A 52 -5.93 12.20 -5.94
N ILE A 53 -6.33 10.93 -5.93
CA ILE A 53 -7.75 10.52 -5.93
C ILE A 53 -8.50 11.13 -4.73
N MET A 54 -7.92 11.10 -3.53
CA MET A 54 -8.54 11.68 -2.34
C MET A 54 -8.56 13.21 -2.37
N HIS A 55 -7.54 13.84 -2.97
CA HIS A 55 -7.53 15.29 -3.21
C HIS A 55 -8.65 15.70 -4.17
N ASP A 56 -8.83 14.96 -5.27
CA ASP A 56 -9.89 15.22 -6.26
C ASP A 56 -11.29 14.93 -5.70
N TYR A 57 -11.41 13.99 -4.76
CA TYR A 57 -12.61 13.79 -3.96
C TYR A 57 -12.96 15.01 -3.10
N GLY A 58 -11.99 15.87 -2.80
CA GLY A 58 -12.14 17.10 -2.00
C GLY A 58 -11.62 16.98 -0.56
N ALA A 59 -10.88 15.92 -0.23
CA ALA A 59 -10.22 15.80 1.06
C ALA A 59 -8.90 16.60 1.09
N ASP A 60 -8.52 17.08 2.27
CA ASP A 60 -7.16 17.54 2.56
C ASP A 60 -6.26 16.29 2.64
N ALA A 61 -5.68 15.92 1.49
CA ALA A 61 -4.95 14.69 1.31
C ALA A 61 -3.46 14.87 1.65
N TRP A 62 -2.94 13.91 2.41
CA TRP A 62 -1.53 13.80 2.78
C TRP A 62 -0.99 12.43 2.37
N GLY A 63 0.30 12.34 2.08
CA GLY A 63 0.99 11.10 1.81
C GLY A 63 2.32 11.01 2.53
N MET A 64 2.73 9.80 2.88
CA MET A 64 4.10 9.55 3.33
C MET A 64 4.62 8.26 2.73
N ASP A 65 5.92 8.26 2.42
CA ASP A 65 6.62 7.08 1.96
C ASP A 65 8.04 7.06 2.52
N PHE A 66 8.59 5.86 2.64
CA PHE A 66 9.99 5.70 3.08
C PHE A 66 10.99 6.08 1.99
N SER A 67 10.60 5.96 0.72
CA SER A 67 11.42 6.27 -0.45
C SER A 67 11.31 7.74 -0.85
N SER A 68 12.42 8.47 -0.76
CA SER A 68 12.47 9.84 -1.28
C SER A 68 12.22 9.91 -2.78
N GLY A 69 12.64 8.88 -3.56
CA GLY A 69 12.40 8.81 -5.00
C GLY A 69 10.91 8.70 -5.33
N MET A 70 10.13 7.93 -4.54
CA MET A 70 8.67 7.87 -4.68
C MET A 70 8.02 9.22 -4.37
N ILE A 71 8.42 9.86 -3.27
CA ILE A 71 7.91 11.18 -2.87
C ILE A 71 8.24 12.26 -3.89
N ASP A 72 9.40 12.23 -4.53
CA ASP A 72 9.74 13.18 -5.61
C ASP A 72 8.79 13.02 -6.81
N ILE A 73 8.44 11.78 -7.18
CA ILE A 73 7.46 11.50 -8.23
C ILE A 73 6.06 11.98 -7.80
N ALA A 74 5.65 11.69 -6.56
CA ALA A 74 4.36 12.11 -6.01
C ALA A 74 4.21 13.65 -6.02
N LYS A 75 5.24 14.38 -5.59
CA LYS A 75 5.28 15.86 -5.62
C LYS A 75 5.21 16.42 -7.04
N ASN A 76 5.82 15.74 -8.01
CA ASN A 76 5.73 16.13 -9.42
C ASN A 76 4.35 15.84 -10.01
N ARG A 77 3.63 14.83 -9.53
CA ARG A 77 2.26 14.51 -9.90
C ARG A 77 1.28 15.59 -9.43
N ASN A 78 1.32 15.94 -8.14
CA ASN A 78 0.48 17.00 -7.58
C ASN A 78 1.18 17.69 -6.39
N GLY A 79 1.77 18.84 -6.66
CA GLY A 79 2.50 19.64 -5.66
C GLY A 79 1.62 20.37 -4.63
N ASN A 80 0.29 20.29 -4.75
CA ASN A 80 -0.64 20.88 -3.76
C ASN A 80 -0.93 19.92 -2.59
N ILE A 81 -0.51 18.67 -2.69
CA ILE A 81 -0.66 17.65 -1.65
C ILE A 81 0.57 17.68 -0.75
N HIS A 82 0.37 17.52 0.55
CA HIS A 82 1.47 17.40 1.51
C HIS A 82 2.09 16.00 1.46
N TYR A 83 3.40 15.93 1.30
CA TYR A 83 4.15 14.68 1.27
C TYR A 83 5.37 14.69 2.19
N ASP A 84 5.49 13.65 3.02
CA ASP A 84 6.62 13.42 3.92
C ASP A 84 7.45 12.19 3.49
N VAL A 85 8.77 12.31 3.60
CA VAL A 85 9.67 11.14 3.56
C VAL A 85 9.84 10.66 4.99
N ALA A 86 9.28 9.48 5.32
CA ALA A 86 9.26 8.98 6.69
C ALA A 86 9.16 7.45 6.76
N ASP A 87 9.48 6.88 7.92
CA ASP A 87 9.25 5.48 8.27
C ASP A 87 7.92 5.36 9.02
N MET A 88 6.97 4.58 8.49
CA MET A 88 5.64 4.41 9.09
C MET A 88 5.67 3.79 10.49
N THR A 89 6.75 3.09 10.87
CA THR A 89 6.90 2.51 12.22
C THR A 89 7.06 3.58 13.30
N VAL A 90 7.53 4.77 12.92
CA VAL A 90 7.80 5.90 13.83
C VAL A 90 7.09 7.20 13.43
N TYR A 91 6.39 7.22 12.30
CA TYR A 91 5.71 8.42 11.80
C TYR A 91 4.63 8.90 12.76
N ARG A 92 4.65 10.20 13.05
CA ARG A 92 3.73 10.85 13.98
C ARG A 92 3.41 12.26 13.47
N PRO A 93 2.40 12.40 12.62
CA PRO A 93 1.93 13.72 12.21
C PRO A 93 1.31 14.46 13.42
N ASP A 94 1.37 15.78 13.42
CA ASP A 94 0.84 16.63 14.49
C ASP A 94 -0.68 16.89 14.38
N ARG A 95 -1.37 16.11 13.55
CA ARG A 95 -2.81 16.22 13.29
C ARG A 95 -3.49 14.85 13.22
N LYS A 96 -4.81 14.86 13.17
CA LYS A 96 -5.65 13.67 12.96
C LYS A 96 -6.29 13.69 11.59
N PHE A 97 -6.63 12.48 11.10
CA PHE A 97 -7.24 12.26 9.79
C PHE A 97 -8.55 11.47 9.93
N ASP A 98 -9.54 11.82 9.10
CA ASP A 98 -10.82 11.10 9.04
C ASP A 98 -10.63 9.72 8.39
N LEU A 99 -9.67 9.62 7.48
CA LEU A 99 -9.31 8.39 6.80
C LEU A 99 -7.79 8.23 6.75
N VAL A 100 -7.31 7.07 7.15
CA VAL A 100 -5.93 6.63 6.94
C VAL A 100 -5.96 5.43 6.01
N THR A 101 -5.09 5.39 5.01
CA THR A 101 -4.93 4.26 4.08
C THR A 101 -3.51 3.73 4.10
N CYS A 102 -3.33 2.48 3.67
CA CYS A 102 -2.02 1.85 3.45
C CYS A 102 -2.21 0.74 2.43
N THR A 103 -1.90 0.99 1.16
CA THR A 103 -2.28 0.13 0.04
C THR A 103 -1.10 -0.52 -0.66
N GLY A 104 -1.40 -1.53 -1.50
CA GLY A 104 -0.38 -2.24 -2.26
C GLY A 104 0.48 -3.12 -1.35
N ASP A 105 -0.19 -3.91 -0.48
CA ASP A 105 0.46 -4.85 0.45
C ASP A 105 1.61 -4.26 1.31
N ALA A 106 1.60 -2.93 1.49
CA ALA A 106 2.68 -2.22 2.16
C ALA A 106 2.92 -2.70 3.62
N VAL A 107 1.87 -3.17 4.32
CA VAL A 107 2.00 -3.79 5.65
C VAL A 107 2.80 -5.09 5.58
N ASN A 108 2.75 -5.82 4.47
CA ASN A 108 3.48 -7.07 4.26
C ASN A 108 5.00 -6.89 4.14
N HIS A 109 5.47 -5.67 3.83
CA HIS A 109 6.91 -5.35 3.90
C HIS A 109 7.47 -5.33 5.32
N ILE A 110 6.62 -5.29 6.34
CA ILE A 110 7.02 -5.31 7.75
C ILE A 110 7.10 -6.75 8.23
N ALA A 111 8.31 -7.21 8.52
CA ALA A 111 8.56 -8.62 8.82
C ALA A 111 8.00 -9.08 10.19
N GLU A 112 8.07 -8.20 11.19
CA GLU A 112 7.78 -8.54 12.58
C GLU A 112 6.43 -7.97 13.03
N LEU A 113 5.56 -8.81 13.59
CA LEU A 113 4.25 -8.38 14.12
C LEU A 113 4.37 -7.29 15.20
N SER A 114 5.47 -7.26 15.95
CA SER A 114 5.73 -6.20 16.92
C SER A 114 5.95 -4.83 16.30
N ASP A 115 6.44 -4.77 15.07
CA ASP A 115 6.59 -3.51 14.32
C ASP A 115 5.26 -3.13 13.64
N VAL A 116 4.51 -4.12 13.16
CA VAL A 116 3.12 -3.90 12.71
C VAL A 116 2.26 -3.33 13.84
N GLU A 117 2.40 -3.85 15.08
CA GLU A 117 1.70 -3.33 16.25
C GLU A 117 2.03 -1.85 16.49
N LYS A 118 3.30 -1.46 16.42
CA LYS A 118 3.72 -0.05 16.56
C LYS A 118 3.09 0.85 15.49
N ILE A 119 3.02 0.38 14.23
CA ILE A 119 2.33 1.09 13.16
C ILE A 119 0.87 1.31 13.53
N PHE A 120 0.16 0.25 13.97
CA PHE A 120 -1.26 0.35 14.33
C PHE A 120 -1.52 1.24 15.54
N GLU A 121 -0.64 1.24 16.55
CA GLU A 121 -0.70 2.19 17.66
C GLU A 121 -0.54 3.64 17.18
N ASN A 122 0.39 3.89 16.25
CA ASN A 122 0.59 5.20 15.66
C ASN A 122 -0.64 5.63 14.86
N VAL A 123 -1.12 4.75 13.97
CA VAL A 123 -2.32 4.99 13.16
C VAL A 123 -3.52 5.31 14.05
N TYR A 124 -3.74 4.53 15.11
CA TYR A 124 -4.80 4.81 16.06
C TYR A 124 -4.68 6.20 16.67
N ALA A 125 -3.46 6.63 17.03
CA ALA A 125 -3.24 7.92 17.66
C ALA A 125 -3.64 9.08 16.74
N TYR A 126 -3.33 9.03 15.46
CA TYR A 126 -3.66 10.10 14.50
C TYR A 126 -4.91 9.84 13.64
N THR A 127 -5.63 8.73 13.83
CA THR A 127 -7.01 8.60 13.32
C THR A 127 -7.95 9.45 14.17
N ALA A 128 -8.84 10.20 13.55
CA ALA A 128 -9.86 11.00 14.23
C ALA A 128 -10.91 10.10 14.91
N GLU A 129 -11.61 10.63 15.91
CA GLU A 129 -12.78 9.93 16.48
C GLU A 129 -13.86 9.76 15.42
N GLY A 130 -14.32 8.52 15.22
CA GLY A 130 -15.21 8.13 14.13
C GLY A 130 -14.54 8.01 12.77
N GLY A 131 -13.21 8.12 12.72
CA GLY A 131 -12.41 7.90 11.51
C GLY A 131 -12.08 6.42 11.27
N TYR A 132 -11.45 6.16 10.14
CA TYR A 132 -11.18 4.81 9.68
C TYR A 132 -9.72 4.65 9.26
N PHE A 133 -9.21 3.43 9.46
CA PHE A 133 -7.99 2.93 8.83
C PHE A 133 -8.36 1.80 7.86
N VAL A 134 -8.00 1.95 6.59
CA VAL A 134 -8.32 1.00 5.51
C VAL A 134 -7.02 0.61 4.80
N PHE A 135 -6.75 -0.69 4.72
CA PHE A 135 -5.55 -1.21 4.09
C PHE A 135 -5.79 -2.60 3.51
N ASP A 136 -4.82 -3.08 2.77
CA ASP A 136 -4.83 -4.42 2.19
C ASP A 136 -3.67 -5.28 2.70
N LEU A 137 -3.82 -6.58 2.48
CA LEU A 137 -2.81 -7.59 2.79
C LEU A 137 -2.77 -8.63 1.67
N LEU A 138 -1.60 -9.18 1.44
CA LEU A 138 -1.43 -10.36 0.59
C LEU A 138 -2.31 -11.51 1.07
N ASN A 139 -3.02 -12.11 0.14
CA ASN A 139 -3.72 -13.36 0.38
C ASN A 139 -2.76 -14.52 0.08
N GLU A 140 -2.53 -15.40 1.06
CA GLU A 140 -1.61 -16.53 0.94
C GLU A 140 -1.93 -17.48 -0.21
N ASN A 141 -3.22 -17.56 -0.59
CA ASN A 141 -3.69 -18.43 -1.66
C ASN A 141 -3.32 -17.92 -3.05
N GLU A 142 -2.97 -16.64 -3.18
CA GLU A 142 -2.61 -15.99 -4.44
C GLU A 142 -1.10 -15.94 -4.68
N VAL A 143 -0.32 -16.38 -3.71
CA VAL A 143 1.14 -16.32 -3.77
C VAL A 143 1.73 -17.72 -3.84
N SER A 144 2.41 -18.03 -4.93
CA SER A 144 3.10 -19.30 -5.13
C SER A 144 4.46 -19.09 -5.78
N ASP A 145 5.33 -20.09 -5.67
CA ASP A 145 6.53 -20.11 -6.50
C ASP A 145 6.14 -20.05 -7.97
N SER A 146 6.80 -19.19 -8.73
CA SER A 146 6.61 -19.08 -10.17
C SER A 146 7.87 -19.49 -10.92
N GLU A 147 7.68 -20.09 -12.12
CA GLU A 147 8.76 -20.14 -13.07
C GLU A 147 9.17 -18.71 -13.45
N PRO A 148 10.46 -18.48 -13.75
CA PRO A 148 10.91 -17.19 -14.23
C PRO A 148 10.15 -16.77 -15.49
N PHE A 149 9.74 -15.54 -15.53
CA PHE A 149 9.02 -14.95 -16.66
C PHE A 149 9.78 -13.74 -17.19
N GLU A 150 10.04 -13.70 -18.49
CA GLU A 150 10.66 -12.56 -19.17
C GLU A 150 9.68 -11.98 -20.19
N MET A 151 9.61 -10.66 -20.26
CA MET A 151 8.84 -9.94 -21.25
C MET A 151 9.65 -8.82 -21.88
N ASP A 152 9.40 -8.56 -23.16
CA ASP A 152 9.83 -7.33 -23.82
C ASP A 152 8.92 -6.20 -23.34
N PHE A 153 9.50 -5.24 -22.63
CA PHE A 153 8.76 -4.12 -22.08
C PHE A 153 8.72 -2.94 -23.07
N THR A 154 9.85 -2.69 -23.72
CA THR A 154 9.99 -1.78 -24.87
C THR A 154 10.88 -2.42 -25.91
N ASP A 155 11.10 -1.76 -27.06
CA ASP A 155 12.02 -2.23 -28.11
C ASP A 155 13.48 -2.42 -27.60
N THR A 156 13.84 -1.73 -26.49
CA THR A 156 15.20 -1.70 -25.93
C THR A 156 15.28 -2.21 -24.48
N MET A 157 14.13 -2.53 -23.86
CA MET A 157 14.06 -2.94 -22.46
C MET A 157 13.34 -4.28 -22.30
N LYS A 158 13.97 -5.19 -21.58
CA LYS A 158 13.39 -6.45 -21.12
C LYS A 158 13.29 -6.47 -19.62
N VAL A 159 12.23 -7.07 -19.11
CA VAL A 159 12.01 -7.25 -17.68
C VAL A 159 11.82 -8.72 -17.38
N TRP A 160 12.55 -9.18 -16.39
CA TRP A 160 12.48 -10.54 -15.88
C TRP A 160 11.91 -10.53 -14.47
N PHE A 161 10.97 -11.42 -14.20
CA PHE A 161 10.31 -11.57 -12.92
C PHE A 161 10.40 -12.99 -12.42
N GLN A 162 10.56 -13.17 -11.13
CA GLN A 162 10.39 -14.43 -10.45
C GLN A 162 9.87 -14.22 -9.04
N MET A 163 8.77 -14.89 -8.72
CA MET A 163 8.25 -14.96 -7.36
C MET A 163 8.70 -16.27 -6.72
N THR A 164 9.17 -16.20 -5.48
CA THR A 164 9.58 -17.37 -4.70
C THR A 164 9.02 -17.29 -3.28
N ARG A 165 8.76 -18.46 -2.67
CA ARG A 165 8.36 -18.59 -1.27
C ARG A 165 9.48 -19.28 -0.48
N PRO A 166 10.49 -18.53 0.01
CA PRO A 166 11.61 -19.11 0.75
C PRO A 166 11.21 -19.72 2.10
N ALA A 167 10.05 -19.39 2.62
CA ALA A 167 9.40 -19.99 3.78
C ALA A 167 7.87 -19.86 3.64
N GLU A 168 7.10 -20.58 4.47
CA GLU A 168 5.64 -20.63 4.42
C GLU A 168 4.99 -19.22 4.42
N ASN A 169 5.54 -18.31 5.24
CA ASN A 169 5.03 -16.95 5.37
C ASN A 169 5.94 -15.89 4.75
N LYS A 170 6.82 -16.24 3.83
CA LYS A 170 7.72 -15.29 3.18
C LYS A 170 7.56 -15.35 1.67
N VAL A 171 7.57 -14.18 1.07
CA VAL A 171 7.53 -13.99 -0.38
C VAL A 171 8.73 -13.15 -0.79
N ASN A 172 9.33 -13.49 -1.91
CA ASN A 172 10.33 -12.66 -2.56
C ASN A 172 9.99 -12.54 -4.04
N LEU A 173 9.74 -11.32 -4.49
CA LEU A 173 9.64 -10.98 -5.90
C LEU A 173 10.98 -10.39 -6.35
N CYS A 174 11.69 -11.11 -7.21
CA CYS A 174 12.90 -10.64 -7.86
C CYS A 174 12.54 -10.07 -9.24
N ILE A 175 13.00 -8.86 -9.50
CA ILE A 175 12.80 -8.15 -10.77
C ILE A 175 14.15 -7.77 -11.32
N ARG A 176 14.42 -8.12 -12.60
CA ARG A 176 15.61 -7.68 -13.31
C ARG A 176 15.22 -6.90 -14.54
N VAL A 177 15.83 -5.76 -14.72
CA VAL A 177 15.64 -4.91 -15.89
C VAL A 177 16.91 -4.92 -16.72
N PHE A 178 16.77 -5.27 -17.99
CA PHE A 178 17.83 -5.26 -18.98
C PHE A 178 17.49 -4.18 -20.02
N GLU A 179 18.30 -3.15 -20.09
CA GLU A 179 18.13 -2.08 -21.06
C GLU A 179 19.41 -1.95 -21.91
N GLU A 180 19.25 -1.87 -23.24
CA GLU A 180 20.37 -1.80 -24.14
C GLU A 180 21.28 -0.60 -23.84
N GLY A 181 22.57 -0.86 -23.64
CA GLY A 181 23.58 0.15 -23.31
C GLY A 181 23.59 0.63 -21.85
N LYS A 182 22.82 -0.01 -20.96
CA LYS A 182 22.83 0.25 -19.53
C LYS A 182 23.22 -1.00 -18.72
N ASP A 183 23.65 -0.79 -17.47
CA ASP A 183 23.86 -1.90 -16.54
C ASP A 183 22.52 -2.55 -16.18
N THR A 184 22.56 -3.88 -15.98
CA THR A 184 21.41 -4.63 -15.49
C THR A 184 21.05 -4.16 -14.09
N PHE A 185 19.80 -3.86 -13.87
CA PHE A 185 19.24 -3.50 -12.58
C PHE A 185 18.51 -4.70 -11.96
N GLU A 186 18.67 -4.93 -10.66
CA GLU A 186 17.93 -5.95 -9.90
C GLU A 186 17.31 -5.34 -8.66
N GLU A 187 16.00 -5.60 -8.46
CA GLU A 187 15.26 -5.30 -7.24
C GLU A 187 14.73 -6.59 -6.62
N ASN A 188 14.77 -6.68 -5.30
CA ASN A 188 14.22 -7.78 -4.53
C ASN A 188 13.20 -7.24 -3.53
N ILE A 189 11.93 -7.47 -3.80
CA ILE A 189 10.82 -7.11 -2.94
C ILE A 189 10.54 -8.29 -2.03
N ARG A 190 10.68 -8.07 -0.72
CA ARG A 190 10.49 -9.11 0.30
C ARG A 190 9.32 -8.76 1.17
N GLU A 191 8.43 -9.73 1.32
CA GLU A 191 7.18 -9.57 2.04
C GLU A 191 6.95 -10.72 3.02
N THR A 192 6.16 -10.44 4.03
CA THR A 192 5.72 -11.40 5.03
C THR A 192 4.22 -11.55 4.92
N ILE A 193 3.74 -12.77 4.69
CA ILE A 193 2.32 -13.09 4.75
C ILE A 193 1.93 -13.09 6.22
N HIS A 194 1.04 -12.17 6.59
CA HIS A 194 0.50 -12.08 7.94
C HIS A 194 -0.85 -12.80 8.03
N ASP A 195 -1.08 -13.51 9.13
CA ASP A 195 -2.39 -14.09 9.42
C ASP A 195 -3.41 -12.96 9.63
N PRO A 196 -4.48 -12.88 8.80
CA PRO A 196 -5.50 -11.84 8.91
C PRO A 196 -6.17 -11.78 10.29
N MET A 197 -6.28 -12.92 10.96
CA MET A 197 -6.86 -12.97 12.31
C MET A 197 -5.93 -12.34 13.35
N ALA A 198 -4.62 -12.55 13.23
CA ALA A 198 -3.64 -11.90 14.09
C ALA A 198 -3.64 -10.39 13.89
N ILE A 199 -3.71 -9.93 12.63
CA ILE A 199 -3.83 -8.50 12.29
C ILE A 199 -5.10 -7.89 12.92
N CYS A 200 -6.26 -8.53 12.78
CA CYS A 200 -7.49 -8.07 13.42
C CYS A 200 -7.38 -7.98 14.95
N GLN A 201 -6.69 -8.92 15.58
CA GLN A 201 -6.48 -8.90 17.03
C GLN A 201 -5.57 -7.75 17.46
N LEU A 202 -4.50 -7.47 16.70
CA LEU A 202 -3.61 -6.33 16.96
C LEU A 202 -4.35 -5.00 16.86
N LEU A 203 -5.16 -4.78 15.81
CA LEU A 203 -5.97 -3.57 15.66
C LEU A 203 -6.91 -3.34 16.85
N LYS A 204 -7.61 -4.40 17.29
CA LYS A 204 -8.48 -4.34 18.49
C LYS A 204 -7.68 -4.02 19.75
N LYS A 205 -6.49 -4.62 19.91
CA LYS A 205 -5.58 -4.33 21.02
C LYS A 205 -5.14 -2.88 21.04
N CYS A 206 -4.89 -2.28 19.85
CA CYS A 206 -4.53 -0.87 19.71
C CYS A 206 -5.70 0.09 20.00
N GLY A 207 -6.94 -0.40 20.08
CA GLY A 207 -8.11 0.40 20.48
C GLY A 207 -9.19 0.60 19.40
N PHE A 208 -8.99 0.10 18.18
CA PHE A 208 -10.03 0.18 17.15
C PHE A 208 -11.30 -0.56 17.60
N SER A 209 -12.44 0.14 17.56
CA SER A 209 -13.71 -0.37 18.10
C SER A 209 -14.41 -1.34 17.15
N SER A 210 -14.23 -1.17 15.85
CA SER A 210 -14.73 -2.07 14.81
C SER A 210 -13.59 -2.50 13.89
N VAL A 211 -13.47 -3.80 13.63
CA VAL A 211 -12.44 -4.35 12.74
C VAL A 211 -13.08 -5.43 11.88
N THR A 212 -13.00 -5.25 10.57
CA THR A 212 -13.36 -6.26 9.58
C THR A 212 -12.16 -6.59 8.72
N CYS A 213 -11.99 -7.86 8.40
CA CYS A 213 -11.02 -8.35 7.45
C CYS A 213 -11.73 -9.32 6.51
N SER A 214 -11.68 -9.09 5.22
CA SER A 214 -12.44 -9.84 4.23
C SER A 214 -11.67 -9.95 2.92
N ASP A 215 -11.81 -11.10 2.26
CA ASP A 215 -11.40 -11.33 0.87
C ASP A 215 -12.41 -10.76 -0.15
N ARG A 216 -13.33 -9.92 0.30
CA ARG A 216 -14.35 -9.27 -0.52
C ARG A 216 -13.91 -7.86 -0.92
N LEU A 217 -14.29 -7.46 -2.14
CA LEU A 217 -14.03 -6.10 -2.61
C LEU A 217 -14.67 -5.06 -1.67
N LEU A 218 -14.01 -3.96 -1.44
CA LEU A 218 -14.54 -2.85 -0.64
C LEU A 218 -15.84 -2.28 -1.23
N SER A 219 -15.90 -2.17 -2.55
CA SER A 219 -17.07 -1.66 -3.28
C SER A 219 -18.20 -2.68 -3.41
N ASP A 220 -17.89 -3.97 -3.42
CA ASP A 220 -18.85 -5.05 -3.64
C ASP A 220 -18.51 -6.28 -2.79
N ALA A 221 -19.23 -6.44 -1.68
CA ALA A 221 -19.01 -7.54 -0.75
C ALA A 221 -19.48 -8.92 -1.26
N GLU A 222 -20.09 -9.01 -2.44
CA GLU A 222 -20.48 -10.28 -3.06
C GLU A 222 -19.34 -10.87 -3.91
N ASN A 223 -18.42 -10.03 -4.40
CA ASN A 223 -17.28 -10.44 -5.21
C ASN A 223 -16.03 -10.65 -4.37
N HIS A 224 -15.36 -11.78 -4.58
CA HIS A 224 -14.06 -12.08 -3.95
C HIS A 224 -12.93 -11.28 -4.62
N SER A 225 -11.90 -11.01 -3.82
CA SER A 225 -10.64 -10.42 -4.25
C SER A 225 -9.50 -11.42 -4.01
N THR A 226 -8.42 -11.22 -4.74
CA THR A 226 -7.12 -11.88 -4.51
C THR A 226 -6.36 -11.27 -3.32
N THR A 227 -6.95 -10.30 -2.64
CA THR A 227 -6.35 -9.50 -1.58
C THR A 227 -7.29 -9.48 -0.39
N TRP A 228 -6.75 -9.48 0.83
CA TRP A 228 -7.52 -9.20 2.03
C TRP A 228 -7.68 -7.69 2.22
N PHE A 229 -8.91 -7.21 2.36
CA PHE A 229 -9.19 -5.84 2.75
C PHE A 229 -9.49 -5.76 4.25
N VAL A 230 -8.83 -4.83 4.92
CA VAL A 230 -9.00 -4.58 6.36
C VAL A 230 -9.56 -3.18 6.56
N VAL A 231 -10.64 -3.10 7.30
CA VAL A 231 -11.27 -1.84 7.69
C VAL A 231 -11.36 -1.80 9.21
N ALA A 232 -10.74 -0.78 9.81
CA ALA A 232 -10.72 -0.55 11.24
C ALA A 232 -11.29 0.82 11.58
N GLY A 233 -12.39 0.87 12.34
CA GLY A 233 -13.04 2.11 12.80
C GLY A 233 -12.65 2.44 14.24
N LYS A 234 -12.34 3.71 14.48
CA LYS A 234 -12.00 4.27 15.80
C LYS A 234 -13.22 4.73 16.57
#